data_5573985f895892ba69c78eafd31fdd8a
#
_entry.id   5573985f895892ba69c78eafd31fdd8a
#
_cell.length_a   1.000
_cell.length_b   1.000
_cell.length_c   1.000
_cell.angle_alpha   90.00
_cell.angle_beta   90.00
_cell.angle_gamma   90.00
#
_symmetry.space_group_name_H-M   'P 1'
#
loop_
_entity.id
_entity.type
_entity.pdbx_description
1 polymer ?
#
loop_
_entity_poly.entity_id
_entity_poly.type
_entity_poly.pdbx_seq_one_letter_code
_entity_poly.pdbx_strand_id
1 'polypeptide(L)'
;MNDPVPRPVPDVQAELSRAALDSAPYAMFVCNDDGMIERMNTAFTRLTGYLPEHLLGQRSFLSLLDPSELARRRLPALASLSPNEEVPYDDEWHLLTHIRSWLPVRLALSCVEHAPGERRWVGIVLDLSQQVQVASRLWYVTHHDPVTRLPNQTLLNERLELAIHRCARQQVGLTVMLVELDHLRKLRSTFGPPTAELALRIAAERLREASGPEDALACLGSSQFVIVTNETGDAARLLASRIQTRLAQWADVDQNPVALDASIGAVSYPEHGNTPETLLRRAHLALAEASASGGGLRFFSSEMDAQARRRNELESLLRVAVNEQAHSQLHLVYQPQVSLADGEIRSAETLLRWRSPVRGAVGPAEFIPIAETSGLILPLGEWVIQTACREASRLLRRCGHLPRISVNVSAQQFARQDVVGMVERALLAHALEPRHLEIEITETVLLGDSSAAVGTLRALHDMGVEIAVDDFGTGYASLAYLTRFPVDRLKIDQTFVRDMLVHPPSLAIVNAVIAMAHSLGLRVTAEGVETQAQAQRLKELGCDEGQGYWFARPIDMHGLYHIVAPLGSGARR
;
A
#
# COMPACT_ATOMS: atom_id res chain seq x y z
N MET A 1 -68.22 55.30 -57.78
CA MET A 1 -68.34 54.69 -56.44
C MET A 1 -67.67 53.35 -56.56
N ASN A 2 -66.45 53.26 -56.14
CA ASN A 2 -65.69 52.02 -56.03
C ASN A 2 -65.67 51.59 -54.55
N ASP A 3 -66.36 50.50 -54.24
CA ASP A 3 -66.28 49.87 -52.93
C ASP A 3 -64.87 49.25 -52.75
N PRO A 4 -64.25 49.42 -51.59
CA PRO A 4 -62.97 48.80 -51.35
C PRO A 4 -63.15 47.30 -51.08
N VAL A 5 -62.35 46.49 -51.78
CA VAL A 5 -62.21 45.03 -51.55
C VAL A 5 -61.75 44.83 -50.09
N PRO A 6 -62.44 43.98 -49.29
CA PRO A 6 -62.00 43.70 -47.89
C PRO A 6 -60.68 42.97 -47.95
N ARG A 7 -59.70 43.47 -47.20
CA ARG A 7 -58.43 42.75 -46.94
C ARG A 7 -58.73 41.43 -46.20
N PRO A 8 -58.14 40.33 -46.64
CA PRO A 8 -58.33 39.07 -45.95
C PRO A 8 -57.91 39.21 -44.48
N VAL A 9 -58.77 38.85 -43.53
CA VAL A 9 -58.52 38.78 -42.09
C VAL A 9 -57.39 37.74 -41.95
N PRO A 10 -56.27 38.09 -41.27
CA PRO A 10 -55.21 37.12 -41.03
C PRO A 10 -55.79 35.96 -40.22
N ASP A 11 -55.49 34.75 -40.65
CA ASP A 11 -55.86 33.54 -39.93
C ASP A 11 -55.12 33.49 -38.60
N VAL A 12 -55.72 34.08 -37.54
CA VAL A 12 -55.18 34.22 -36.19
C VAL A 12 -54.79 32.84 -35.64
N GLN A 13 -55.49 31.80 -36.07
CA GLN A 13 -55.23 30.44 -35.62
C GLN A 13 -53.94 29.87 -36.22
N ALA A 14 -53.68 30.21 -37.50
CA ALA A 14 -52.44 29.85 -38.16
C ALA A 14 -51.21 30.60 -37.62
N GLU A 15 -51.38 31.89 -37.23
CA GLU A 15 -50.35 32.69 -36.59
C GLU A 15 -50.01 32.21 -35.16
N LEU A 16 -51.04 31.89 -34.36
CA LEU A 16 -50.88 31.33 -33.03
C LEU A 16 -50.17 29.95 -33.06
N SER A 17 -50.54 29.09 -34.02
CA SER A 17 -49.90 27.78 -34.21
C SER A 17 -48.45 27.91 -34.62
N ARG A 18 -48.12 28.92 -35.46
CA ARG A 18 -46.73 29.21 -35.85
C ARG A 18 -45.92 29.73 -34.69
N ALA A 19 -46.48 30.68 -33.94
CA ALA A 19 -45.82 31.25 -32.75
C ALA A 19 -45.60 30.19 -31.64
N ALA A 20 -46.54 29.27 -31.45
CA ALA A 20 -46.39 28.16 -30.52
C ALA A 20 -45.28 27.19 -30.92
N LEU A 21 -45.15 26.86 -32.19
CA LEU A 21 -44.09 26.00 -32.71
C LEU A 21 -42.70 26.66 -32.53
N ASP A 22 -42.61 27.95 -32.88
CA ASP A 22 -41.33 28.70 -32.80
C ASP A 22 -40.92 29.06 -31.36
N SER A 23 -41.88 29.14 -30.45
CA SER A 23 -41.59 29.37 -29.03
C SER A 23 -41.20 28.08 -28.25
N ALA A 24 -41.38 26.90 -28.89
CA ALA A 24 -41.00 25.63 -28.25
C ALA A 24 -39.49 25.56 -28.02
N PRO A 25 -39.05 25.18 -26.80
CA PRO A 25 -37.62 25.09 -26.48
C PRO A 25 -36.91 23.91 -27.19
N TYR A 26 -37.66 22.96 -27.69
CA TYR A 26 -37.17 21.76 -28.37
C TYR A 26 -37.18 21.91 -29.88
N ALA A 27 -36.19 21.26 -30.53
CA ALA A 27 -36.18 21.19 -31.99
C ALA A 27 -37.36 20.36 -32.48
N MET A 28 -38.18 20.94 -33.37
CA MET A 28 -39.38 20.31 -33.88
C MET A 28 -39.48 20.46 -35.40
N PHE A 29 -40.00 19.43 -36.06
CA PHE A 29 -40.33 19.46 -37.48
C PHE A 29 -41.68 18.77 -37.74
N VAL A 30 -42.26 19.08 -38.88
CA VAL A 30 -43.47 18.41 -39.40
C VAL A 30 -43.13 17.88 -40.78
N CYS A 31 -43.46 16.63 -41.04
CA CYS A 31 -43.29 16.01 -42.37
C CYS A 31 -44.55 15.26 -42.82
N ASN A 32 -44.62 14.97 -44.13
CA ASN A 32 -45.65 14.14 -44.73
C ASN A 32 -45.35 12.63 -44.62
N ASP A 33 -46.19 11.76 -45.18
CA ASP A 33 -46.02 10.30 -45.15
C ASP A 33 -44.75 9.81 -45.86
N ASP A 34 -44.15 10.57 -46.75
CA ASP A 34 -42.87 10.29 -47.39
C ASP A 34 -41.68 10.79 -46.55
N GLY A 35 -41.94 11.38 -45.39
CA GLY A 35 -40.94 11.96 -44.51
C GLY A 35 -40.39 13.31 -44.97
N MET A 36 -40.96 13.93 -46.02
CA MET A 36 -40.55 15.24 -46.54
C MET A 36 -40.89 16.32 -45.52
N ILE A 37 -39.89 17.10 -45.11
CA ILE A 37 -40.07 18.15 -44.12
C ILE A 37 -40.86 19.31 -44.70
N GLU A 38 -42.04 19.57 -44.14
CA GLU A 38 -42.93 20.66 -44.58
C GLU A 38 -42.79 21.89 -43.67
N ARG A 39 -42.45 21.69 -42.40
CA ARG A 39 -42.26 22.77 -41.42
C ARG A 39 -41.17 22.41 -40.41
N MET A 40 -40.48 23.40 -39.89
CA MET A 40 -39.53 23.24 -38.81
C MET A 40 -39.49 24.54 -38.00
N ASN A 41 -39.17 24.43 -36.72
CA ASN A 41 -39.04 25.59 -35.84
C ASN A 41 -37.58 26.13 -35.78
N THR A 42 -37.43 27.31 -35.21
CA THR A 42 -36.11 27.97 -35.03
C THR A 42 -35.14 27.13 -34.19
N ALA A 43 -35.66 26.31 -33.24
CA ALA A 43 -34.81 25.44 -32.43
C ALA A 43 -34.19 24.30 -33.27
N PHE A 44 -34.94 23.76 -34.28
CA PHE A 44 -34.42 22.76 -35.22
C PHE A 44 -33.28 23.34 -36.08
N THR A 45 -33.45 24.58 -36.57
CA THR A 45 -32.39 25.27 -37.33
C THR A 45 -31.14 25.48 -36.43
N ARG A 46 -31.30 25.91 -35.19
CA ARG A 46 -30.18 26.09 -34.27
C ARG A 46 -29.46 24.79 -33.96
N LEU A 47 -30.19 23.70 -33.76
CA LEU A 47 -29.65 22.41 -33.43
C LEU A 47 -28.87 21.79 -34.58
N THR A 48 -29.45 21.82 -35.79
CA THR A 48 -28.92 21.09 -36.95
C THR A 48 -28.02 21.93 -37.87
N GLY A 49 -28.16 23.27 -37.78
CA GLY A 49 -27.47 24.22 -38.66
C GLY A 49 -28.10 24.34 -40.06
N TYR A 50 -29.14 23.56 -40.38
CA TYR A 50 -29.87 23.71 -41.66
C TYR A 50 -30.80 24.88 -41.63
N LEU A 51 -30.77 25.70 -42.69
CA LEU A 51 -31.77 26.74 -42.91
C LEU A 51 -33.05 26.13 -43.50
N PRO A 52 -34.23 26.74 -43.35
CA PRO A 52 -35.49 26.23 -43.90
C PRO A 52 -35.42 25.96 -45.39
N GLU A 53 -34.74 26.82 -46.16
CA GLU A 53 -34.54 26.68 -47.60
C GLU A 53 -33.77 25.45 -48.03
N HIS A 54 -33.00 24.83 -47.12
CA HIS A 54 -32.22 23.63 -47.41
C HIS A 54 -33.03 22.33 -47.21
N LEU A 55 -34.13 22.38 -46.46
CA LEU A 55 -34.88 21.20 -46.04
C LEU A 55 -36.34 21.20 -46.46
N LEU A 56 -37.04 22.37 -46.39
CA LEU A 56 -38.47 22.41 -46.61
C LEU A 56 -38.82 22.01 -48.05
N GLY A 57 -39.61 20.94 -48.21
CA GLY A 57 -40.01 20.40 -49.49
C GLY A 57 -38.88 19.82 -50.35
N GLN A 58 -37.66 19.80 -49.84
CA GLN A 58 -36.48 19.34 -50.61
C GLN A 58 -35.86 18.06 -50.07
N ARG A 59 -35.94 17.80 -48.74
CA ARG A 59 -35.33 16.63 -48.13
C ARG A 59 -36.28 15.93 -47.15
N SER A 60 -36.19 14.61 -47.18
CA SER A 60 -36.79 13.78 -46.15
C SER A 60 -35.93 13.81 -44.90
N PHE A 61 -36.56 13.85 -43.73
CA PHE A 61 -35.85 13.76 -42.43
C PHE A 61 -35.07 12.44 -42.30
N LEU A 62 -35.53 11.37 -43.00
CA LEU A 62 -34.84 10.10 -43.06
C LEU A 62 -33.44 10.23 -43.67
N SER A 63 -33.24 11.17 -44.60
CA SER A 63 -31.91 11.43 -45.18
C SER A 63 -30.93 12.13 -44.21
N LEU A 64 -31.43 12.60 -43.10
CA LEU A 64 -30.61 13.20 -42.03
C LEU A 64 -30.22 12.19 -40.94
N LEU A 65 -30.78 10.98 -40.95
CA LEU A 65 -30.44 9.90 -40.02
C LEU A 65 -29.27 9.05 -40.56
N ASP A 66 -28.50 8.44 -39.65
CA ASP A 66 -27.37 7.57 -40.03
C ASP A 66 -27.87 6.37 -40.84
N PRO A 67 -27.41 6.19 -42.10
CA PRO A 67 -27.84 5.10 -42.96
C PRO A 67 -27.56 3.71 -42.35
N SER A 68 -26.49 3.58 -41.60
CA SER A 68 -26.14 2.31 -40.96
C SER A 68 -27.07 1.97 -39.78
N GLU A 69 -27.59 2.96 -39.09
CA GLU A 69 -28.62 2.79 -38.06
C GLU A 69 -29.98 2.50 -38.66
N LEU A 70 -30.38 3.22 -39.74
CA LEU A 70 -31.60 2.95 -40.50
C LEU A 70 -31.66 1.51 -40.99
N ALA A 71 -30.54 0.97 -41.50
CA ALA A 71 -30.47 -0.41 -41.98
C ALA A 71 -30.60 -1.45 -40.86
N ARG A 72 -30.10 -1.15 -39.68
CA ARG A 72 -30.09 -2.07 -38.51
C ARG A 72 -31.38 -2.03 -37.69
N ARG A 73 -31.93 -0.84 -37.44
CA ARG A 73 -33.00 -0.64 -36.45
C ARG A 73 -34.42 -0.71 -37.04
N ARG A 74 -34.59 -0.82 -38.36
CA ARG A 74 -35.90 -0.85 -39.05
C ARG A 74 -36.85 0.20 -38.46
N LEU A 75 -36.64 1.47 -38.79
CA LEU A 75 -37.64 2.49 -38.49
C LEU A 75 -38.98 1.98 -39.08
N PRO A 76 -40.07 1.89 -38.28
CA PRO A 76 -41.35 1.48 -38.83
C PRO A 76 -41.66 2.39 -40.03
N ALA A 77 -42.12 1.83 -41.16
CA ALA A 77 -42.57 2.68 -42.28
C ALA A 77 -43.61 3.65 -41.70
N LEU A 78 -43.43 4.95 -41.92
CA LEU A 78 -44.34 5.96 -41.38
C LEU A 78 -45.81 5.61 -41.70
N ALA A 79 -46.04 5.00 -42.86
CA ALA A 79 -47.34 4.50 -43.26
C ALA A 79 -47.94 3.37 -42.40
N SER A 80 -47.12 2.65 -41.62
CA SER A 80 -47.57 1.53 -40.77
C SER A 80 -47.92 1.94 -39.31
N LEU A 81 -47.61 3.17 -38.92
CA LEU A 81 -47.98 3.71 -37.60
C LEU A 81 -49.42 4.26 -37.69
N SER A 82 -50.29 3.83 -36.77
CA SER A 82 -51.69 4.26 -36.77
C SER A 82 -51.84 5.70 -36.26
N PRO A 83 -52.73 6.52 -36.81
CA PRO A 83 -53.10 7.80 -36.22
C PRO A 83 -53.72 7.54 -34.85
N ASN A 84 -53.29 8.28 -33.82
CA ASN A 84 -53.75 8.17 -32.44
C ASN A 84 -53.22 6.96 -31.64
N GLU A 85 -52.07 6.37 -31.96
CA GLU A 85 -51.39 5.52 -31.00
C GLU A 85 -51.01 6.35 -29.76
N GLU A 86 -51.38 5.84 -28.54
CA GLU A 86 -51.08 6.51 -27.25
C GLU A 86 -49.61 6.63 -26.94
N VAL A 87 -48.74 5.89 -27.65
CA VAL A 87 -47.30 5.91 -27.45
C VAL A 87 -46.60 6.39 -28.71
N PRO A 88 -46.01 7.60 -28.72
CA PRO A 88 -45.22 8.07 -29.87
C PRO A 88 -43.98 7.16 -30.05
N TYR A 89 -43.52 6.99 -31.28
CA TYR A 89 -42.22 6.39 -31.54
C TYR A 89 -41.16 7.24 -30.88
N ASP A 90 -40.27 6.64 -30.07
CA ASP A 90 -39.25 7.32 -29.32
C ASP A 90 -37.97 6.45 -29.24
N ASP A 91 -36.88 6.90 -29.86
CA ASP A 91 -35.61 6.17 -29.89
C ASP A 91 -34.43 7.13 -30.10
N GLU A 92 -33.22 6.64 -29.82
CA GLU A 92 -31.99 7.39 -29.99
C GLU A 92 -31.39 7.18 -31.37
N TRP A 93 -30.98 8.27 -32.03
CA TRP A 93 -30.44 8.29 -33.37
C TRP A 93 -29.25 9.23 -33.49
N HIS A 94 -28.45 9.04 -34.59
CA HIS A 94 -27.48 10.03 -35.01
C HIS A 94 -28.03 10.84 -36.17
N LEU A 95 -28.12 12.16 -35.98
CA LEU A 95 -28.65 13.09 -36.98
C LEU A 95 -27.51 13.87 -37.63
N LEU A 96 -27.48 13.91 -38.96
CA LEU A 96 -26.48 14.64 -39.72
C LEU A 96 -26.76 16.15 -39.66
N THR A 97 -25.78 16.93 -39.24
CA THR A 97 -25.84 18.39 -39.23
C THR A 97 -25.43 18.97 -40.59
N HIS A 98 -25.69 20.26 -40.79
CA HIS A 98 -25.27 21.00 -42.00
C HIS A 98 -23.74 20.98 -42.22
N ILE A 99 -22.95 20.96 -41.16
CA ILE A 99 -21.47 20.86 -41.19
C ILE A 99 -20.97 19.41 -41.34
N ARG A 100 -21.87 18.48 -41.66
CA ARG A 100 -21.59 17.05 -41.86
C ARG A 100 -21.01 16.35 -40.63
N SER A 101 -21.36 16.77 -39.42
CA SER A 101 -21.10 16.06 -38.17
C SER A 101 -22.34 15.28 -37.72
N TRP A 102 -22.11 14.14 -37.07
CA TRP A 102 -23.17 13.34 -36.46
C TRP A 102 -23.49 13.86 -35.07
N LEU A 103 -24.78 14.14 -34.85
CA LEU A 103 -25.29 14.63 -33.55
C LEU A 103 -26.14 13.52 -32.91
N PRO A 104 -25.79 13.02 -31.70
CA PRO A 104 -26.64 12.08 -31.00
C PRO A 104 -27.92 12.78 -30.53
N VAL A 105 -29.06 12.26 -30.95
CA VAL A 105 -30.36 12.85 -30.65
C VAL A 105 -31.35 11.78 -30.22
N ARG A 106 -32.36 12.18 -29.44
CA ARG A 106 -33.54 11.40 -29.18
C ARG A 106 -34.64 11.92 -30.09
N LEU A 107 -35.20 11.06 -30.96
CA LEU A 107 -36.23 11.37 -31.93
C LEU A 107 -37.55 10.76 -31.47
N ALA A 108 -38.52 11.61 -31.17
CA ALA A 108 -39.91 11.20 -30.93
C ALA A 108 -40.78 11.61 -32.13
N LEU A 109 -41.60 10.68 -32.64
CA LEU A 109 -42.49 10.90 -33.76
C LEU A 109 -43.94 10.61 -33.37
N SER A 110 -44.84 11.55 -33.65
CA SER A 110 -46.27 11.41 -33.42
C SER A 110 -47.03 11.67 -34.72
N CYS A 111 -48.03 10.85 -35.03
CA CYS A 111 -48.90 11.02 -36.20
C CYS A 111 -50.14 11.87 -35.83
N VAL A 112 -50.44 12.86 -36.64
CA VAL A 112 -51.62 13.70 -36.52
C VAL A 112 -52.38 13.66 -37.85
N GLU A 113 -53.66 13.35 -37.84
CA GLU A 113 -54.55 13.43 -39.03
C GLU A 113 -55.05 14.88 -39.18
N HIS A 114 -54.70 15.53 -40.29
CA HIS A 114 -55.05 16.93 -40.58
C HIS A 114 -56.36 17.03 -41.34
N ALA A 115 -56.66 16.10 -42.22
CA ALA A 115 -57.91 15.93 -42.94
C ALA A 115 -58.14 14.42 -43.22
N PRO A 116 -59.35 13.96 -43.49
CA PRO A 116 -59.63 12.56 -43.74
C PRO A 116 -58.66 11.98 -44.81
N GLY A 117 -57.73 11.10 -44.38
CA GLY A 117 -56.71 10.49 -45.20
C GLY A 117 -55.42 11.29 -45.40
N GLU A 118 -55.29 12.51 -44.85
CA GLU A 118 -54.06 13.30 -44.88
C GLU A 118 -53.34 13.26 -43.50
N ARG A 119 -52.27 12.48 -43.42
CA ARG A 119 -51.48 12.36 -42.21
C ARG A 119 -50.26 13.29 -42.24
N ARG A 120 -49.91 13.81 -41.05
CA ARG A 120 -48.70 14.58 -40.82
C ARG A 120 -47.97 14.02 -39.60
N TRP A 121 -46.65 14.00 -39.67
CA TRP A 121 -45.80 13.51 -38.59
C TRP A 121 -45.14 14.69 -37.93
N VAL A 122 -45.30 14.78 -36.61
CA VAL A 122 -44.62 15.78 -35.78
C VAL A 122 -43.41 15.08 -35.14
N GLY A 123 -42.21 15.54 -35.50
CA GLY A 123 -40.97 15.07 -34.91
C GLY A 123 -40.45 16.05 -33.86
N ILE A 124 -40.07 15.53 -32.71
CA ILE A 124 -39.36 16.25 -31.65
C ILE A 124 -37.97 15.67 -31.57
N VAL A 125 -36.95 16.55 -31.59
CA VAL A 125 -35.53 16.17 -31.56
C VAL A 125 -34.89 16.78 -30.35
N LEU A 126 -34.36 15.94 -29.45
CA LEU A 126 -33.63 16.33 -28.26
C LEU A 126 -32.14 16.05 -28.44
N ASP A 127 -31.29 17.03 -28.20
CA ASP A 127 -29.85 16.88 -28.23
C ASP A 127 -29.37 16.08 -27.01
N LEU A 128 -28.69 14.97 -27.25
CA LEU A 128 -28.09 14.11 -26.25
C LEU A 128 -26.58 14.35 -26.06
N SER A 129 -25.98 15.29 -26.75
CA SER A 129 -24.53 15.51 -26.74
C SER A 129 -23.99 15.71 -25.34
N GLN A 130 -24.65 16.52 -24.51
CA GLN A 130 -24.24 16.73 -23.13
C GLN A 130 -24.36 15.46 -22.29
N GLN A 131 -25.42 14.70 -22.45
CA GLN A 131 -25.63 13.44 -21.72
C GLN A 131 -24.58 12.40 -22.11
N VAL A 132 -24.28 12.24 -23.39
CA VAL A 132 -23.24 11.35 -23.90
C VAL A 132 -21.85 11.78 -23.42
N GLN A 133 -21.55 13.08 -23.44
CA GLN A 133 -20.28 13.60 -22.92
C GLN A 133 -20.13 13.36 -21.43
N VAL A 134 -21.19 13.63 -20.64
CA VAL A 134 -21.18 13.38 -19.19
C VAL A 134 -21.03 11.90 -18.89
N ALA A 135 -21.78 11.04 -19.60
CA ALA A 135 -21.68 9.59 -19.45
C ALA A 135 -20.27 9.08 -19.81
N SER A 136 -19.70 9.53 -20.91
CA SER A 136 -18.34 9.17 -21.33
C SER A 136 -17.28 9.65 -20.34
N ARG A 137 -17.44 10.88 -19.83
CA ARG A 137 -16.54 11.44 -18.84
C ARG A 137 -16.66 10.70 -17.50
N LEU A 138 -17.88 10.38 -17.10
CA LEU A 138 -18.14 9.59 -15.89
C LEU A 138 -17.53 8.20 -16.03
N TRP A 139 -17.75 7.52 -17.16
CA TRP A 139 -17.15 6.23 -17.44
C TRP A 139 -15.62 6.30 -17.37
N TYR A 140 -15.01 7.32 -17.99
CA TYR A 140 -13.55 7.49 -17.96
C TYR A 140 -13.03 7.66 -16.53
N VAL A 141 -13.67 8.52 -15.71
CA VAL A 141 -13.27 8.77 -14.32
C VAL A 141 -13.47 7.54 -13.43
N THR A 142 -14.52 6.74 -13.69
CA THR A 142 -14.77 5.51 -12.93
C THR A 142 -13.85 4.34 -13.31
N HIS A 143 -13.16 4.40 -14.47
CA HIS A 143 -12.35 3.31 -14.98
C HIS A 143 -10.85 3.64 -15.12
N HIS A 144 -10.45 4.88 -14.91
CA HIS A 144 -9.06 5.31 -15.00
C HIS A 144 -8.59 6.04 -13.77
N ASP A 145 -7.29 5.92 -13.47
CA ASP A 145 -6.63 6.68 -12.42
C ASP A 145 -6.43 8.14 -12.87
N PRO A 146 -6.82 9.13 -12.05
CA PRO A 146 -6.78 10.54 -12.45
C PRO A 146 -5.38 11.12 -12.63
N VAL A 147 -4.36 10.55 -11.95
CA VAL A 147 -2.97 11.03 -11.98
C VAL A 147 -2.23 10.45 -13.18
N THR A 148 -2.26 9.14 -13.34
CA THR A 148 -1.48 8.40 -14.36
C THR A 148 -2.25 8.19 -15.65
N ARG A 149 -3.57 8.35 -15.66
CA ARG A 149 -4.50 8.04 -16.76
C ARG A 149 -4.47 6.57 -17.20
N LEU A 150 -3.88 5.70 -16.41
CA LEU A 150 -3.93 4.26 -16.62
C LEU A 150 -5.28 3.69 -16.19
N PRO A 151 -5.68 2.51 -16.69
CA PRO A 151 -6.75 1.74 -16.11
C PRO A 151 -6.65 1.66 -14.59
N ASN A 152 -7.76 1.83 -13.90
CA ASN A 152 -7.82 1.63 -12.45
C ASN A 152 -8.15 0.17 -12.11
N GLN A 153 -8.36 -0.13 -10.83
CA GLN A 153 -8.66 -1.48 -10.35
C GLN A 153 -9.93 -2.07 -10.99
N THR A 154 -10.96 -1.26 -11.22
CA THR A 154 -12.21 -1.73 -11.85
C THR A 154 -11.95 -2.25 -13.25
N LEU A 155 -11.33 -1.44 -14.09
CA LEU A 155 -11.02 -1.82 -15.48
C LEU A 155 -9.95 -2.92 -15.54
N LEU A 156 -9.02 -2.96 -14.59
CA LEU A 156 -8.06 -4.05 -14.48
C LEU A 156 -8.76 -5.40 -14.25
N ASN A 157 -9.70 -5.46 -13.30
CA ASN A 157 -10.40 -6.70 -12.97
C ASN A 157 -11.15 -7.25 -14.20
N GLU A 158 -11.86 -6.40 -14.92
CA GLU A 158 -12.55 -6.77 -16.16
C GLU A 158 -11.58 -7.32 -17.21
N ARG A 159 -10.46 -6.62 -17.44
CA ARG A 159 -9.43 -7.05 -18.40
C ARG A 159 -8.75 -8.34 -18.01
N LEU A 160 -8.44 -8.51 -16.71
CA LEU A 160 -7.81 -9.70 -16.20
C LEU A 160 -8.74 -10.92 -16.31
N GLU A 161 -10.03 -10.76 -16.04
CA GLU A 161 -11.03 -11.82 -16.25
C GLU A 161 -11.10 -12.26 -17.71
N LEU A 162 -11.16 -11.30 -18.64
CA LEU A 162 -11.13 -11.57 -20.07
C LEU A 162 -9.82 -12.26 -20.51
N ALA A 163 -8.67 -11.85 -19.94
CA ALA A 163 -7.38 -12.47 -20.23
C ALA A 163 -7.34 -13.92 -19.72
N ILE A 164 -7.82 -14.19 -18.50
CA ILE A 164 -7.94 -15.53 -17.94
C ILE A 164 -8.80 -16.43 -18.83
N HIS A 165 -9.97 -15.95 -19.24
CA HIS A 165 -10.86 -16.70 -20.14
C HIS A 165 -10.24 -16.99 -21.51
N ARG A 166 -9.45 -16.06 -22.05
CA ARG A 166 -8.70 -16.25 -23.30
C ARG A 166 -7.63 -17.32 -23.13
N CYS A 167 -6.81 -17.18 -22.07
CA CYS A 167 -5.75 -18.13 -21.76
C CYS A 167 -6.29 -19.54 -21.50
N ALA A 168 -7.41 -19.67 -20.80
CA ALA A 168 -8.06 -20.97 -20.58
C ALA A 168 -8.47 -21.66 -21.88
N ARG A 169 -9.01 -20.90 -22.86
CA ARG A 169 -9.40 -21.46 -24.18
C ARG A 169 -8.20 -21.83 -25.04
N GLN A 170 -7.11 -21.06 -24.94
CA GLN A 170 -5.90 -21.29 -25.73
C GLN A 170 -4.89 -22.24 -25.04
N GLN A 171 -5.16 -22.64 -23.80
CA GLN A 171 -4.26 -23.45 -22.95
C GLN A 171 -2.86 -22.83 -22.79
N VAL A 172 -2.79 -21.50 -22.68
CA VAL A 172 -1.57 -20.75 -22.42
C VAL A 172 -1.59 -20.14 -21.02
N GLY A 173 -0.42 -19.85 -20.48
CA GLY A 173 -0.27 -19.16 -19.20
C GLY A 173 -0.29 -17.65 -19.36
N LEU A 174 -0.49 -16.94 -18.26
CA LEU A 174 -0.21 -15.51 -18.11
C LEU A 174 0.49 -15.24 -16.78
N THR A 175 1.18 -14.11 -16.69
CA THR A 175 1.79 -13.62 -15.45
C THR A 175 1.15 -12.30 -15.06
N VAL A 176 0.79 -12.18 -13.78
CA VAL A 176 0.38 -10.91 -13.17
C VAL A 176 1.51 -10.44 -12.28
N MET A 177 2.01 -9.24 -12.54
CA MET A 177 3.06 -8.58 -11.75
C MET A 177 2.47 -7.38 -11.04
N LEU A 178 2.58 -7.35 -9.73
CA LEU A 178 2.26 -6.18 -8.91
C LEU A 178 3.57 -5.46 -8.60
N VAL A 179 3.66 -4.21 -9.00
CA VAL A 179 4.85 -3.35 -8.89
C VAL A 179 4.54 -2.24 -7.90
N GLU A 180 5.32 -2.11 -6.85
CA GLU A 180 5.21 -1.01 -5.88
C GLU A 180 6.45 -0.14 -5.94
N LEU A 181 6.26 1.17 -6.05
CA LEU A 181 7.35 2.13 -5.97
C LEU A 181 7.81 2.28 -4.52
N ASP A 182 9.04 1.88 -4.26
CA ASP A 182 9.68 2.06 -2.97
C ASP A 182 9.87 3.57 -2.70
N HIS A 183 9.83 3.98 -1.44
CA HIS A 183 10.09 5.37 -1.01
C HIS A 183 9.14 6.48 -1.50
N LEU A 184 8.10 6.19 -2.32
CA LEU A 184 7.18 7.24 -2.78
C LEU A 184 6.48 7.97 -1.62
N ARG A 185 6.21 7.25 -0.51
CA ARG A 185 5.67 7.85 0.72
C ARG A 185 6.64 8.88 1.31
N LYS A 186 7.94 8.59 1.30
CA LYS A 186 8.99 9.51 1.77
C LYS A 186 9.09 10.74 0.85
N LEU A 187 9.05 10.53 -0.46
CA LEU A 187 8.98 11.62 -1.44
C LEU A 187 7.78 12.55 -1.16
N ARG A 188 6.60 11.97 -0.93
CA ARG A 188 5.38 12.71 -0.64
C ARG A 188 5.45 13.50 0.66
N SER A 189 6.05 12.93 1.71
CA SER A 189 6.21 13.62 3.01
C SER A 189 7.28 14.72 2.97
N THR A 190 8.32 14.56 2.16
CA THR A 190 9.46 15.51 2.08
C THR A 190 9.19 16.65 1.11
N PHE A 191 8.65 16.35 -0.08
CA PHE A 191 8.51 17.32 -1.18
C PHE A 191 7.05 17.67 -1.53
N GLY A 192 6.09 17.02 -0.85
CA GLY A 192 4.67 17.28 -1.03
C GLY A 192 3.99 16.45 -2.11
N PRO A 193 2.62 16.53 -2.19
CA PRO A 193 1.82 15.74 -3.12
C PRO A 193 2.13 15.97 -4.60
N PRO A 194 2.36 17.19 -5.11
CA PRO A 194 2.61 17.42 -6.53
C PRO A 194 3.83 16.68 -7.06
N THR A 195 4.92 16.66 -6.28
CA THR A 195 6.17 15.97 -6.62
C THR A 195 5.96 14.45 -6.66
N ALA A 196 5.20 13.89 -5.72
CA ALA A 196 4.85 12.48 -5.73
C ALA A 196 3.95 12.09 -6.93
N GLU A 197 3.02 12.96 -7.33
CA GLU A 197 2.20 12.75 -8.52
C GLU A 197 3.02 12.79 -9.82
N LEU A 198 4.01 13.69 -9.90
CA LEU A 198 4.93 13.74 -11.04
C LEU A 198 5.75 12.44 -11.12
N ALA A 199 6.27 11.94 -9.99
CA ALA A 199 6.97 10.67 -9.92
C ALA A 199 6.10 9.50 -10.38
N LEU A 200 4.81 9.47 -10.00
CA LEU A 200 3.84 8.46 -10.46
C LEU A 200 3.64 8.52 -11.98
N ARG A 201 3.55 9.70 -12.59
CA ARG A 201 3.40 9.86 -14.04
C ARG A 201 4.64 9.34 -14.77
N ILE A 202 5.83 9.71 -14.29
CA ILE A 202 7.10 9.22 -14.85
C ILE A 202 7.18 7.69 -14.74
N ALA A 203 6.80 7.12 -13.60
CA ALA A 203 6.76 5.68 -13.43
C ALA A 203 5.79 5.01 -14.40
N ALA A 204 4.59 5.57 -14.58
CA ALA A 204 3.59 5.06 -15.53
C ALA A 204 4.09 5.04 -16.98
N GLU A 205 4.81 6.09 -17.41
CA GLU A 205 5.43 6.17 -18.74
C GLU A 205 6.53 5.10 -18.90
N ARG A 206 7.42 4.99 -17.92
CA ARG A 206 8.51 3.99 -17.94
C ARG A 206 7.99 2.56 -17.93
N LEU A 207 6.94 2.29 -17.16
CA LEU A 207 6.28 0.98 -17.15
C LEU A 207 5.64 0.67 -18.50
N ARG A 208 5.00 1.66 -19.15
CA ARG A 208 4.43 1.50 -20.48
C ARG A 208 5.50 1.21 -21.55
N GLU A 209 6.65 1.90 -21.47
CA GLU A 209 7.79 1.64 -22.36
C GLU A 209 8.44 0.27 -22.13
N ALA A 210 8.47 -0.19 -20.89
CA ALA A 210 9.02 -1.49 -20.52
C ALA A 210 8.08 -2.65 -20.88
N SER A 211 6.78 -2.41 -20.91
CA SER A 211 5.75 -3.42 -21.24
C SER A 211 5.62 -3.62 -22.74
N GLY A 212 5.14 -4.79 -23.14
CA GLY A 212 4.81 -5.09 -24.53
C GLY A 212 3.48 -4.46 -24.97
N PRO A 213 3.21 -4.39 -26.29
CA PRO A 213 1.97 -3.81 -26.81
C PRO A 213 0.71 -4.60 -26.45
N GLU A 214 0.85 -5.88 -26.14
CA GLU A 214 -0.23 -6.78 -25.71
C GLU A 214 -0.41 -6.82 -24.20
N ASP A 215 0.52 -6.21 -23.42
CA ASP A 215 0.45 -6.21 -21.97
C ASP A 215 -0.60 -5.22 -21.48
N ALA A 216 -1.36 -5.61 -20.48
CA ALA A 216 -2.27 -4.70 -19.79
C ALA A 216 -1.55 -4.07 -18.58
N LEU A 217 -1.50 -2.74 -18.58
CA LEU A 217 -0.94 -1.94 -17.49
C LEU A 217 -2.06 -1.18 -16.78
N ALA A 218 -2.08 -1.22 -15.45
CA ALA A 218 -3.04 -0.52 -14.60
C ALA A 218 -2.37 0.12 -13.39
N CYS A 219 -3.04 1.12 -12.79
CA CYS A 219 -2.62 1.76 -11.53
C CYS A 219 -3.69 1.48 -10.45
N LEU A 220 -3.25 0.91 -9.32
CA LEU A 220 -4.14 0.62 -8.18
C LEU A 220 -4.24 1.77 -7.16
N GLY A 221 -3.62 2.89 -7.45
CA GLY A 221 -3.53 4.07 -6.58
C GLY A 221 -2.14 4.23 -5.96
N SER A 222 -1.98 5.17 -5.14
CA SER A 222 -0.83 5.83 -4.47
C SER A 222 0.62 5.39 -4.78
N SER A 223 0.92 4.15 -5.08
CA SER A 223 2.29 3.65 -5.39
C SER A 223 2.32 2.35 -6.16
N GLN A 224 1.15 1.75 -6.46
CA GLN A 224 1.06 0.38 -6.97
C GLN A 224 0.56 0.34 -8.41
N PHE A 225 1.24 -0.45 -9.23
CA PHE A 225 0.88 -0.74 -10.61
C PHE A 225 0.74 -2.25 -10.81
N VAL A 226 -0.08 -2.64 -11.78
CA VAL A 226 -0.25 -4.04 -12.18
C VAL A 226 0.05 -4.18 -13.66
N ILE A 227 0.85 -5.18 -13.99
CA ILE A 227 1.12 -5.59 -15.37
C ILE A 227 0.59 -7.01 -15.54
N VAL A 228 -0.23 -7.22 -16.55
CA VAL A 228 -0.72 -8.54 -16.96
C VAL A 228 -0.09 -8.84 -18.31
N THR A 229 0.70 -9.89 -18.39
CA THR A 229 1.46 -10.28 -19.58
C THR A 229 1.26 -11.77 -19.92
N ASN A 230 1.36 -12.11 -21.19
CA ASN A 230 1.40 -13.51 -21.64
C ASN A 230 2.80 -14.13 -21.48
N GLU A 231 3.81 -13.35 -21.10
CA GLU A 231 5.14 -13.85 -20.80
C GLU A 231 5.13 -14.66 -19.49
N THR A 232 5.74 -15.84 -19.49
CA THR A 232 5.80 -16.75 -18.34
C THR A 232 7.24 -17.22 -18.07
N GLY A 233 7.49 -17.75 -16.87
CA GLY A 233 8.80 -18.29 -16.49
C GLY A 233 9.95 -17.27 -16.62
N ASP A 234 10.99 -17.63 -17.37
CA ASP A 234 12.19 -16.78 -17.53
C ASP A 234 11.89 -15.50 -18.34
N ALA A 235 10.95 -15.54 -19.29
CA ALA A 235 10.54 -14.34 -20.03
C ALA A 235 9.90 -13.31 -19.09
N ALA A 236 9.06 -13.76 -18.16
CA ALA A 236 8.49 -12.90 -17.13
C ALA A 236 9.57 -12.32 -16.19
N ARG A 237 10.62 -13.10 -15.85
CA ARG A 237 11.77 -12.60 -15.07
C ARG A 237 12.53 -11.51 -15.82
N LEU A 238 12.75 -11.68 -17.11
CA LEU A 238 13.40 -10.69 -17.97
C LEU A 238 12.57 -9.40 -18.07
N LEU A 239 11.24 -9.51 -18.19
CA LEU A 239 10.34 -8.36 -18.16
C LEU A 239 10.46 -7.60 -16.83
N ALA A 240 10.42 -8.29 -15.70
CA ALA A 240 10.59 -7.68 -14.38
C ALA A 240 11.93 -6.97 -14.22
N SER A 241 13.03 -7.58 -14.67
CA SER A 241 14.37 -6.97 -14.68
C SER A 241 14.41 -5.71 -15.56
N ARG A 242 13.79 -5.75 -16.75
CA ARG A 242 13.64 -4.58 -17.64
C ARG A 242 12.87 -3.46 -16.96
N ILE A 243 11.76 -3.77 -16.28
CA ILE A 243 10.95 -2.83 -15.50
C ILE A 243 11.81 -2.17 -14.42
N GLN A 244 12.50 -2.95 -13.59
CA GLN A 244 13.35 -2.42 -12.52
C GLN A 244 14.47 -1.52 -13.07
N THR A 245 15.15 -1.95 -14.13
CA THR A 245 16.21 -1.16 -14.77
C THR A 245 15.68 0.16 -15.31
N ARG A 246 14.48 0.16 -15.90
CA ARG A 246 13.86 1.40 -16.41
C ARG A 246 13.40 2.32 -15.31
N LEU A 247 12.83 1.79 -14.24
CA LEU A 247 12.39 2.59 -13.09
C LEU A 247 13.59 3.20 -12.34
N ALA A 248 14.66 2.45 -12.14
CA ALA A 248 15.87 2.91 -11.43
C ALA A 248 16.66 4.01 -12.16
N GLN A 249 16.36 4.30 -13.44
CA GLN A 249 16.97 5.44 -14.13
C GLN A 249 16.64 6.74 -13.41
N TRP A 250 17.63 7.62 -13.29
CA TRP A 250 17.42 8.94 -12.71
C TRP A 250 16.34 9.72 -13.46
N ALA A 251 15.41 10.29 -12.71
CA ALA A 251 14.39 11.21 -13.22
C ALA A 251 14.55 12.56 -12.54
N ASP A 252 14.39 13.62 -13.30
CA ASP A 252 14.23 14.94 -12.74
C ASP A 252 12.76 15.09 -12.30
N VAL A 253 12.55 15.08 -10.99
CA VAL A 253 11.24 15.28 -10.38
C VAL A 253 11.27 16.63 -9.68
N ASP A 254 10.78 17.65 -10.37
CA ASP A 254 10.70 19.03 -9.86
C ASP A 254 12.08 19.57 -9.41
N GLN A 255 13.09 19.48 -10.30
CA GLN A 255 14.49 19.83 -10.11
C GLN A 255 15.25 18.96 -9.08
N ASN A 256 14.66 17.86 -8.65
CA ASN A 256 15.31 16.88 -7.78
C ASN A 256 15.58 15.60 -8.56
N PRO A 257 16.84 15.16 -8.67
CA PRO A 257 17.16 13.87 -9.29
C PRO A 257 16.72 12.74 -8.35
N VAL A 258 15.75 11.93 -8.79
CA VAL A 258 15.18 10.80 -8.03
C VAL A 258 15.33 9.53 -8.84
N ALA A 259 15.78 8.46 -8.19
CA ALA A 259 15.65 7.09 -8.70
C ALA A 259 14.36 6.47 -8.15
N LEU A 260 13.58 5.82 -9.00
CA LEU A 260 12.35 5.16 -8.62
C LEU A 260 12.60 3.66 -8.49
N ASP A 261 13.08 3.23 -7.32
CA ASP A 261 13.21 1.81 -7.05
C ASP A 261 11.83 1.16 -6.87
N ALA A 262 11.74 -0.12 -7.21
CA ALA A 262 10.47 -0.84 -7.13
C ALA A 262 10.64 -2.29 -6.70
N SER A 263 9.75 -2.71 -5.82
CA SER A 263 9.50 -4.11 -5.45
C SER A 263 8.47 -4.73 -6.37
N ILE A 264 8.65 -5.98 -6.77
CA ILE A 264 7.75 -6.69 -7.71
C ILE A 264 7.32 -8.03 -7.12
N GLY A 265 6.00 -8.23 -6.97
CA GLY A 265 5.39 -9.51 -6.68
C GLY A 265 4.74 -10.11 -7.92
N ALA A 266 5.08 -11.34 -8.28
CA ALA A 266 4.61 -11.99 -9.49
C ALA A 266 3.87 -13.30 -9.21
N VAL A 267 2.83 -13.58 -10.01
CA VAL A 267 2.03 -14.82 -9.97
C VAL A 267 1.79 -15.33 -11.37
N SER A 268 1.68 -16.64 -11.52
CA SER A 268 1.42 -17.31 -12.80
C SER A 268 0.03 -17.94 -12.81
N TYR A 269 -0.72 -17.74 -13.88
CA TYR A 269 -1.94 -18.48 -14.20
C TYR A 269 -1.58 -19.67 -15.10
N PRO A 270 -2.15 -20.85 -14.92
CA PRO A 270 -3.17 -21.22 -13.91
C PRO A 270 -2.59 -21.69 -12.57
N GLU A 271 -1.28 -21.85 -12.44
CA GLU A 271 -0.58 -22.47 -11.31
C GLU A 271 -0.93 -21.81 -9.96
N HIS A 272 -1.01 -20.47 -9.98
CA HIS A 272 -1.25 -19.70 -8.76
C HIS A 272 -2.68 -19.15 -8.65
N GLY A 273 -3.66 -19.74 -9.35
CA GLY A 273 -5.07 -19.37 -9.26
C GLY A 273 -5.73 -19.17 -10.61
N ASN A 274 -7.07 -19.15 -10.57
CA ASN A 274 -7.93 -19.07 -11.76
C ASN A 274 -8.95 -17.93 -11.72
N THR A 275 -8.88 -17.06 -10.70
CA THR A 275 -9.73 -15.87 -10.58
C THR A 275 -8.87 -14.62 -10.36
N PRO A 276 -9.33 -13.42 -10.82
CA PRO A 276 -8.63 -12.17 -10.61
C PRO A 276 -8.28 -11.92 -9.14
N GLU A 277 -9.22 -12.14 -8.22
CA GLU A 277 -9.04 -11.91 -6.79
C GLU A 277 -7.93 -12.79 -6.20
N THR A 278 -7.91 -14.09 -6.60
CA THR A 278 -6.90 -15.04 -6.12
C THR A 278 -5.51 -14.64 -6.61
N LEU A 279 -5.38 -14.30 -7.91
CA LEU A 279 -4.10 -13.90 -8.50
C LEU A 279 -3.60 -12.60 -7.88
N LEU A 280 -4.45 -11.57 -7.78
CA LEU A 280 -4.04 -10.29 -7.17
C LEU A 280 -3.68 -10.44 -5.70
N ARG A 281 -4.46 -11.19 -4.91
CA ARG A 281 -4.14 -11.47 -3.50
C ARG A 281 -2.78 -12.15 -3.36
N ARG A 282 -2.48 -13.14 -4.19
CA ARG A 282 -1.19 -13.85 -4.19
C ARG A 282 -0.03 -13.00 -4.69
N ALA A 283 -0.27 -12.11 -5.66
CA ALA A 283 0.71 -11.12 -6.10
C ALA A 283 1.06 -10.14 -4.96
N HIS A 284 0.09 -9.72 -4.13
CA HIS A 284 0.35 -8.91 -2.95
C HIS A 284 1.22 -9.63 -1.90
N LEU A 285 1.01 -10.95 -1.70
CA LEU A 285 1.86 -11.72 -0.79
C LEU A 285 3.32 -11.79 -1.30
N ALA A 286 3.50 -12.03 -2.59
CA ALA A 286 4.82 -12.03 -3.21
C ALA A 286 5.48 -10.65 -3.16
N LEU A 287 4.70 -9.58 -3.35
CA LEU A 287 5.19 -8.20 -3.23
C LEU A 287 5.63 -7.87 -1.81
N ALA A 288 4.85 -8.26 -0.80
CA ALA A 288 5.22 -8.04 0.60
C ALA A 288 6.54 -8.72 0.97
N GLU A 289 6.78 -9.93 0.44
CA GLU A 289 8.05 -10.65 0.62
C GLU A 289 9.21 -9.97 -0.13
N ALA A 290 8.95 -9.44 -1.34
CA ALA A 290 9.93 -8.66 -2.09
C ALA A 290 10.37 -7.41 -1.32
N SER A 291 9.41 -6.63 -0.81
CA SER A 291 9.66 -5.41 -0.04
C SER A 291 10.39 -5.70 1.28
N ALA A 292 10.01 -6.77 1.99
CA ALA A 292 10.67 -7.20 3.23
C ALA A 292 12.12 -7.65 3.00
N SER A 293 12.45 -8.16 1.81
CA SER A 293 13.80 -8.60 1.43
C SER A 293 14.69 -7.47 0.87
N GLY A 294 14.25 -6.21 0.98
CA GLY A 294 15.00 -5.05 0.46
C GLY A 294 14.76 -4.74 -1.01
N GLY A 295 13.63 -5.18 -1.56
CA GLY A 295 13.24 -4.93 -2.96
C GLY A 295 13.47 -6.12 -3.89
N GLY A 296 13.29 -5.87 -5.18
CA GLY A 296 13.50 -6.88 -6.21
C GLY A 296 12.23 -7.62 -6.63
N LEU A 297 12.42 -8.76 -7.31
CA LEU A 297 11.34 -9.63 -7.79
C LEU A 297 11.17 -10.84 -6.89
N ARG A 298 9.93 -11.12 -6.49
CA ARG A 298 9.52 -12.41 -5.90
C ARG A 298 8.36 -13.00 -6.66
N PHE A 299 8.47 -14.29 -6.99
CA PHE A 299 7.31 -15.08 -7.44
C PHE A 299 6.62 -15.66 -6.22
N PHE A 300 5.30 -15.69 -6.28
CA PHE A 300 4.50 -16.33 -5.25
C PHE A 300 4.88 -17.81 -5.08
N SER A 301 4.91 -18.26 -3.84
CA SER A 301 4.98 -19.68 -3.49
C SER A 301 3.88 -20.03 -2.48
N SER A 302 3.54 -21.31 -2.39
CA SER A 302 2.53 -21.78 -1.43
C SER A 302 2.93 -21.54 0.03
N GLU A 303 4.25 -21.50 0.29
CA GLU A 303 4.82 -21.19 1.59
C GLU A 303 4.45 -19.77 2.05
N MET A 304 4.44 -18.79 1.14
CA MET A 304 4.04 -17.40 1.44
C MET A 304 2.58 -17.32 1.92
N ASP A 305 1.69 -18.09 1.31
CA ASP A 305 0.28 -18.16 1.73
C ASP A 305 0.13 -18.80 3.13
N ALA A 306 0.92 -19.83 3.40
CA ALA A 306 0.98 -20.48 4.70
C ALA A 306 1.56 -19.55 5.79
N GLN A 307 2.64 -18.84 5.48
CA GLN A 307 3.25 -17.86 6.38
C GLN A 307 2.31 -16.69 6.68
N ALA A 308 1.63 -16.14 5.67
CA ALA A 308 0.68 -15.06 5.86
C ALA A 308 -0.49 -15.47 6.77
N ARG A 309 -1.04 -16.69 6.56
CA ARG A 309 -2.09 -17.23 7.44
C ARG A 309 -1.58 -17.44 8.86
N ARG A 310 -0.39 -18.01 9.02
CA ARG A 310 0.25 -18.19 10.32
C ARG A 310 0.48 -16.86 11.03
N ARG A 311 0.96 -15.84 10.32
CA ARG A 311 1.16 -14.50 10.87
C ARG A 311 -0.14 -13.89 11.39
N ASN A 312 -1.22 -13.95 10.60
CA ASN A 312 -2.53 -13.43 11.00
C ASN A 312 -3.12 -14.18 12.21
N GLU A 313 -2.94 -15.50 12.25
CA GLU A 313 -3.36 -16.31 13.40
C GLU A 313 -2.58 -15.93 14.65
N LEU A 314 -1.25 -15.85 14.54
CA LEU A 314 -0.40 -15.46 15.67
C LEU A 314 -0.69 -14.02 16.15
N GLU A 315 -0.98 -13.09 15.23
CA GLU A 315 -1.39 -11.74 15.64
C GLU A 315 -2.67 -11.77 16.48
N SER A 316 -3.67 -12.55 16.04
CA SER A 316 -4.93 -12.68 16.77
C SER A 316 -4.72 -13.30 18.15
N LEU A 317 -3.90 -14.35 18.24
CA LEU A 317 -3.57 -15.02 19.52
C LEU A 317 -2.73 -14.12 20.43
N LEU A 318 -1.77 -13.38 19.88
CA LEU A 318 -0.95 -12.44 20.63
C LEU A 318 -1.77 -11.28 21.20
N ARG A 319 -2.73 -10.78 20.43
CA ARG A 319 -3.67 -9.74 20.90
C ARG A 319 -4.46 -10.19 22.12
N VAL A 320 -4.89 -11.44 22.15
CA VAL A 320 -5.53 -12.03 23.33
C VAL A 320 -4.55 -12.12 24.49
N ALA A 321 -3.33 -12.64 24.26
CA ALA A 321 -2.31 -12.79 25.31
C ALA A 321 -1.89 -11.46 25.96
N VAL A 322 -1.80 -10.38 25.17
CA VAL A 322 -1.46 -9.02 25.66
C VAL A 322 -2.61 -8.39 26.43
N ASN A 323 -3.87 -8.65 26.05
CA ASN A 323 -5.04 -8.08 26.71
C ASN A 323 -5.50 -8.85 27.97
N GLU A 324 -5.00 -10.07 28.19
CA GLU A 324 -5.30 -10.82 29.40
C GLU A 324 -4.71 -10.14 30.65
N GLN A 325 -5.54 -9.85 31.65
CA GLN A 325 -5.12 -9.17 32.88
C GLN A 325 -4.01 -9.89 33.64
N ALA A 326 -3.89 -11.21 33.51
CA ALA A 326 -2.88 -12.01 34.20
C ALA A 326 -1.64 -12.28 33.36
N HIS A 327 -1.64 -11.95 32.07
CA HIS A 327 -0.56 -12.28 31.12
C HIS A 327 -0.01 -13.72 31.29
N SER A 328 -0.92 -14.67 31.50
CA SER A 328 -0.56 -16.06 31.86
C SER A 328 0.25 -16.78 30.77
N GLN A 329 0.16 -16.28 29.53
CA GLN A 329 0.85 -16.83 28.36
C GLN A 329 2.24 -16.21 28.14
N LEU A 330 2.51 -15.02 28.73
CA LEU A 330 3.73 -14.26 28.58
C LEU A 330 4.58 -14.38 29.85
N HIS A 331 5.87 -14.62 29.69
CA HIS A 331 6.80 -14.66 30.81
C HIS A 331 8.18 -14.18 30.40
N LEU A 332 8.96 -13.77 31.39
CA LEU A 332 10.33 -13.32 31.19
C LEU A 332 11.29 -14.45 31.58
N VAL A 333 12.38 -14.55 30.84
CA VAL A 333 13.56 -15.32 31.17
C VAL A 333 14.76 -14.39 31.09
N TYR A 334 15.83 -14.74 31.80
CA TYR A 334 16.99 -13.91 31.99
C TYR A 334 18.24 -14.65 31.51
N GLN A 335 19.05 -14.01 30.68
CA GLN A 335 20.31 -14.58 30.23
C GLN A 335 21.47 -13.79 30.84
N PRO A 336 22.32 -14.45 31.66
CA PRO A 336 23.45 -13.79 32.30
C PRO A 336 24.47 -13.27 31.28
N GLN A 337 24.98 -12.07 31.56
CA GLN A 337 26.15 -11.48 30.90
C GLN A 337 27.31 -11.52 31.91
N VAL A 338 28.40 -12.13 31.48
CA VAL A 338 29.51 -12.51 32.34
C VAL A 338 30.76 -11.71 31.99
N SER A 339 31.42 -11.13 32.97
CA SER A 339 32.70 -10.47 32.78
C SER A 339 33.76 -11.49 32.33
N LEU A 340 34.41 -11.22 31.21
CA LEU A 340 35.47 -12.09 30.69
C LEU A 340 36.77 -12.00 31.48
N ALA A 341 36.93 -10.97 32.33
CA ALA A 341 38.10 -10.78 33.17
C ALA A 341 38.09 -11.72 34.39
N ASP A 342 36.97 -11.76 35.12
CA ASP A 342 36.86 -12.45 36.44
C ASP A 342 35.79 -13.55 36.49
N GLY A 343 34.92 -13.66 35.47
CA GLY A 343 33.86 -14.66 35.40
C GLY A 343 32.63 -14.31 36.24
N GLU A 344 32.51 -13.10 36.78
CA GLU A 344 31.35 -12.68 37.56
C GLU A 344 30.21 -12.22 36.68
N ILE A 345 28.96 -12.44 37.13
CA ILE A 345 27.76 -11.96 36.46
C ILE A 345 27.59 -10.47 36.73
N ARG A 346 27.68 -9.65 35.69
CA ARG A 346 27.55 -8.18 35.77
C ARG A 346 26.12 -7.71 35.46
N SER A 347 25.49 -8.38 34.53
CA SER A 347 24.13 -8.05 34.09
C SER A 347 23.37 -9.31 33.62
N ALA A 348 22.07 -9.17 33.39
CA ALA A 348 21.24 -10.22 32.82
C ALA A 348 20.23 -9.61 31.86
N GLU A 349 20.25 -10.07 30.62
CA GLU A 349 19.30 -9.63 29.60
C GLU A 349 17.93 -10.26 29.80
N THR A 350 16.91 -9.43 29.80
CA THR A 350 15.50 -9.84 29.89
C THR A 350 14.98 -10.23 28.52
N LEU A 351 14.60 -11.48 28.40
CA LEU A 351 14.12 -12.06 27.17
C LEU A 351 12.64 -12.47 27.31
N LEU A 352 11.78 -11.88 26.49
CA LEU A 352 10.36 -12.20 26.48
C LEU A 352 10.13 -13.58 25.86
N ARG A 353 9.22 -14.36 26.44
CA ARG A 353 8.76 -15.66 25.96
C ARG A 353 7.25 -15.70 25.91
N TRP A 354 6.73 -16.33 24.87
CA TRP A 354 5.30 -16.53 24.70
C TRP A 354 4.97 -18.03 24.60
N ARG A 355 4.08 -18.48 25.46
CA ARG A 355 3.56 -19.85 25.44
C ARG A 355 2.07 -19.82 25.16
N SER A 356 1.73 -19.90 23.88
CA SER A 356 0.33 -19.95 23.45
C SER A 356 -0.34 -21.27 23.83
N PRO A 357 -1.57 -21.26 24.36
CA PRO A 357 -2.31 -22.49 24.65
C PRO A 357 -2.64 -23.29 23.39
N VAL A 358 -2.68 -22.63 22.22
CA VAL A 358 -3.01 -23.24 20.93
C VAL A 358 -1.75 -23.71 20.18
N ARG A 359 -0.68 -22.92 20.22
CA ARG A 359 0.55 -23.14 19.42
C ARG A 359 1.75 -23.62 20.24
N GLY A 360 1.63 -23.70 21.56
CA GLY A 360 2.77 -23.99 22.43
C GLY A 360 3.77 -22.82 22.52
N ALA A 361 5.05 -23.13 22.59
CA ALA A 361 6.09 -22.10 22.62
C ALA A 361 6.26 -21.44 21.26
N VAL A 362 6.10 -20.11 21.20
CA VAL A 362 6.32 -19.28 20.00
C VAL A 362 7.59 -18.45 20.22
N GLY A 363 8.51 -18.52 19.25
CA GLY A 363 9.81 -17.84 19.36
C GLY A 363 9.72 -16.32 19.22
N PRO A 364 10.58 -15.54 19.89
CA PRO A 364 10.62 -14.07 19.76
C PRO A 364 10.80 -13.60 18.33
N ALA A 365 11.66 -14.23 17.56
CA ALA A 365 11.91 -13.91 16.16
C ALA A 365 10.62 -14.03 15.28
N GLU A 366 9.61 -14.76 15.74
CA GLU A 366 8.34 -14.89 15.02
C GLU A 366 7.30 -13.87 15.53
N PHE A 367 7.14 -13.68 16.84
CA PHE A 367 6.05 -12.84 17.34
C PHE A 367 6.41 -11.37 17.58
N ILE A 368 7.69 -11.02 17.83
CA ILE A 368 8.10 -9.62 18.01
C ILE A 368 7.84 -8.78 16.75
N PRO A 369 8.21 -9.21 15.52
CA PRO A 369 7.89 -8.47 14.30
C PRO A 369 6.36 -8.31 14.09
N ILE A 370 5.57 -9.29 14.53
CA ILE A 370 4.09 -9.21 14.50
C ILE A 370 3.62 -8.15 15.50
N ALA A 371 4.16 -8.15 16.72
CA ALA A 371 3.83 -7.16 17.76
C ALA A 371 4.17 -5.73 17.28
N GLU A 372 5.31 -5.55 16.64
CA GLU A 372 5.72 -4.26 16.08
C GLU A 372 4.75 -3.80 14.99
N THR A 373 4.53 -4.60 13.95
CA THR A 373 3.67 -4.20 12.83
C THR A 373 2.21 -3.97 13.23
N SER A 374 1.69 -4.70 14.22
CA SER A 374 0.32 -4.56 14.74
C SER A 374 0.18 -3.50 15.85
N GLY A 375 1.28 -2.91 16.32
CA GLY A 375 1.30 -1.96 17.44
C GLY A 375 1.13 -2.59 18.82
N LEU A 376 1.04 -3.92 18.92
CA LEU A 376 0.97 -4.65 20.19
C LEU A 376 2.28 -4.55 21.00
N ILE A 377 3.38 -4.18 20.35
CA ILE A 377 4.68 -3.97 21.03
C ILE A 377 4.60 -2.87 22.10
N LEU A 378 3.68 -1.91 21.95
CA LEU A 378 3.54 -0.80 22.89
C LEU A 378 3.06 -1.28 24.27
N PRO A 379 1.87 -1.89 24.44
CA PRO A 379 1.43 -2.44 25.72
C PRO A 379 2.33 -3.58 26.20
N LEU A 380 2.91 -4.36 25.28
CA LEU A 380 3.80 -5.45 25.62
C LEU A 380 5.10 -4.97 26.27
N GLY A 381 5.72 -3.92 25.71
CA GLY A 381 6.95 -3.35 26.24
C GLY A 381 6.76 -2.70 27.62
N GLU A 382 5.63 -2.01 27.83
CA GLU A 382 5.30 -1.48 29.16
C GLU A 382 5.18 -2.62 30.19
N TRP A 383 4.49 -3.70 29.85
CA TRP A 383 4.38 -4.88 30.70
C TRP A 383 5.75 -5.52 30.99
N VAL A 384 6.64 -5.60 29.99
CA VAL A 384 7.99 -6.16 30.14
C VAL A 384 8.79 -5.35 31.16
N ILE A 385 8.84 -4.02 31.01
CA ILE A 385 9.60 -3.14 31.93
C ILE A 385 9.04 -3.24 33.33
N GLN A 386 7.72 -3.17 33.50
CA GLN A 386 7.09 -3.30 34.83
C GLN A 386 7.38 -4.66 35.47
N THR A 387 7.34 -5.73 34.69
CA THR A 387 7.61 -7.08 35.21
C THR A 387 9.08 -7.28 35.54
N ALA A 388 10.00 -6.84 34.67
CA ALA A 388 11.44 -6.89 34.91
C ALA A 388 11.82 -6.14 36.18
N CYS A 389 11.35 -4.90 36.37
CA CYS A 389 11.59 -4.12 37.59
C CYS A 389 11.01 -4.78 38.86
N ARG A 390 9.80 -5.34 38.76
CA ARG A 390 9.16 -6.09 39.86
C ARG A 390 10.00 -7.30 40.28
N GLU A 391 10.47 -8.10 39.34
CA GLU A 391 11.24 -9.29 39.58
C GLU A 391 12.66 -8.96 40.06
N ALA A 392 13.31 -7.96 39.48
CA ALA A 392 14.59 -7.42 39.92
C ALA A 392 14.53 -6.93 41.36
N SER A 393 13.51 -6.19 41.76
CA SER A 393 13.30 -5.73 43.13
C SER A 393 13.15 -6.90 44.12
N ARG A 394 12.48 -7.98 43.72
CA ARG A 394 12.37 -9.21 44.53
C ARG A 394 13.73 -9.89 44.70
N LEU A 395 14.52 -9.97 43.61
CA LEU A 395 15.87 -10.54 43.65
C LEU A 395 16.78 -9.74 44.57
N LEU A 396 16.79 -8.40 44.43
CA LEU A 396 17.58 -7.50 45.28
C LEU A 396 17.28 -7.69 46.79
N ARG A 397 15.98 -7.74 47.12
CA ARG A 397 15.58 -7.98 48.55
C ARG A 397 16.03 -9.34 49.10
N ARG A 398 16.16 -10.35 48.24
CA ARG A 398 16.57 -11.71 48.68
C ARG A 398 18.07 -11.91 48.73
N CYS A 399 18.82 -11.30 47.79
CA CYS A 399 20.26 -11.50 47.66
C CYS A 399 21.09 -10.38 48.30
N GLY A 400 20.50 -9.20 48.56
CA GLY A 400 21.23 -8.01 49.01
C GLY A 400 22.03 -7.32 47.90
N HIS A 401 22.17 -7.94 46.74
CA HIS A 401 22.77 -7.36 45.56
C HIS A 401 22.00 -7.80 44.31
N LEU A 402 22.09 -7.03 43.22
CA LEU A 402 21.40 -7.27 41.96
C LEU A 402 22.37 -7.01 40.81
N PRO A 403 22.57 -7.97 39.90
CA PRO A 403 23.17 -7.66 38.63
C PRO A 403 22.22 -6.70 37.87
N ARG A 404 22.79 -5.85 37.03
CA ARG A 404 21.98 -4.96 36.20
C ARG A 404 21.05 -5.78 35.29
N ILE A 405 19.80 -5.33 35.13
CA ILE A 405 18.81 -5.98 34.31
C ILE A 405 18.66 -5.17 33.02
N SER A 406 18.94 -5.78 31.89
CA SER A 406 18.79 -5.16 30.57
C SER A 406 17.41 -5.47 29.98
N VAL A 407 16.78 -4.48 29.34
CA VAL A 407 15.46 -4.61 28.70
C VAL A 407 15.50 -4.02 27.30
N ASN A 408 15.10 -4.80 26.32
CA ASN A 408 14.97 -4.38 24.94
C ASN A 408 13.78 -3.43 24.74
N VAL A 409 14.00 -2.30 24.05
CA VAL A 409 12.98 -1.31 23.70
C VAL A 409 13.01 -1.04 22.20
N SER A 410 11.87 -1.28 21.55
CA SER A 410 11.76 -1.14 20.09
C SER A 410 11.75 0.31 19.63
N ALA A 411 12.16 0.54 18.38
CA ALA A 411 12.09 1.85 17.74
C ALA A 411 10.67 2.45 17.73
N GLN A 412 9.65 1.61 17.66
CA GLN A 412 8.26 2.08 17.71
C GLN A 412 7.84 2.62 19.07
N GLN A 413 8.36 2.04 20.15
CA GLN A 413 8.13 2.56 21.50
C GLN A 413 8.76 3.94 21.65
N PHE A 414 10.01 4.13 21.22
CA PHE A 414 10.66 5.45 21.21
C PHE A 414 9.89 6.49 20.40
N ALA A 415 9.27 6.08 19.29
CA ALA A 415 8.53 7.01 18.41
C ALA A 415 7.12 7.35 18.91
N ARG A 416 6.49 6.49 19.73
CA ARG A 416 5.05 6.56 20.03
C ARG A 416 4.68 6.57 21.51
N GLN A 417 5.64 6.32 22.42
CA GLN A 417 5.41 6.27 23.87
C GLN A 417 6.31 7.24 24.61
N ASP A 418 5.89 7.65 25.79
CA ASP A 418 6.72 8.30 26.79
C ASP A 418 7.55 7.24 27.53
N VAL A 419 8.68 6.83 26.90
CA VAL A 419 9.58 5.80 27.47
C VAL A 419 10.20 6.26 28.77
N VAL A 420 10.54 7.56 28.91
CA VAL A 420 11.11 8.13 30.14
C VAL A 420 10.14 7.98 31.31
N GLY A 421 8.92 8.46 31.16
CA GLY A 421 7.90 8.35 32.21
C GLY A 421 7.49 6.90 32.48
N MET A 422 7.55 6.00 31.51
CA MET A 422 7.30 4.58 31.70
C MET A 422 8.38 3.93 32.58
N VAL A 423 9.64 4.20 32.30
CA VAL A 423 10.80 3.71 33.11
C VAL A 423 10.76 4.30 34.51
N GLU A 424 10.56 5.61 34.63
CA GLU A 424 10.47 6.29 35.94
C GLU A 424 9.37 5.68 36.81
N ARG A 425 8.17 5.50 36.29
CA ARG A 425 7.07 4.87 37.03
C ARG A 425 7.40 3.44 37.47
N ALA A 426 8.06 2.66 36.60
CA ALA A 426 8.45 1.28 36.95
C ALA A 426 9.49 1.23 38.06
N LEU A 427 10.52 2.07 37.99
CA LEU A 427 11.57 2.15 39.02
C LEU A 427 11.00 2.60 40.39
N LEU A 428 10.16 3.64 40.38
CA LEU A 428 9.49 4.15 41.59
C LEU A 428 8.55 3.11 42.21
N ALA A 429 7.70 2.46 41.39
CA ALA A 429 6.73 1.47 41.86
C ALA A 429 7.40 0.25 42.55
N HIS A 430 8.61 -0.07 42.15
CA HIS A 430 9.34 -1.23 42.67
C HIS A 430 10.54 -0.89 43.55
N ALA A 431 10.74 0.40 43.88
CA ALA A 431 11.84 0.90 44.71
C ALA A 431 13.20 0.41 44.20
N LEU A 432 13.45 0.54 42.90
CA LEU A 432 14.74 0.25 42.28
C LEU A 432 15.50 1.54 41.97
N GLU A 433 16.80 1.52 42.16
CA GLU A 433 17.67 2.59 41.72
C GLU A 433 17.88 2.48 40.19
N PRO A 434 17.96 3.60 39.47
CA PRO A 434 18.11 3.60 38.00
C PRO A 434 19.30 2.79 37.48
N ARG A 435 20.43 2.77 38.23
CA ARG A 435 21.63 2.01 37.89
C ARG A 435 21.42 0.49 37.77
N HIS A 436 20.30 -0.04 38.27
CA HIS A 436 19.96 -1.46 38.16
C HIS A 436 19.26 -1.80 36.87
N LEU A 437 18.92 -0.81 36.04
CA LEU A 437 18.27 -0.99 34.76
C LEU A 437 19.16 -0.51 33.61
N GLU A 438 19.21 -1.29 32.53
CA GLU A 438 19.82 -0.94 31.28
C GLU A 438 18.74 -1.03 30.19
N ILE A 439 18.69 -0.07 29.29
CA ILE A 439 17.80 -0.09 28.13
C ILE A 439 18.63 -0.45 26.91
N GLU A 440 18.23 -1.54 26.24
CA GLU A 440 18.85 -1.98 24.99
C GLU A 440 18.04 -1.47 23.81
N ILE A 441 18.71 -0.84 22.84
CA ILE A 441 18.13 -0.28 21.62
C ILE A 441 18.85 -0.81 20.41
N THR A 442 18.13 -1.13 19.35
CA THR A 442 18.76 -1.50 18.08
C THR A 442 19.40 -0.28 17.39
N GLU A 443 20.37 -0.52 16.52
CA GLU A 443 21.02 0.49 15.68
C GLU A 443 20.02 1.39 14.93
N THR A 444 18.86 0.85 14.55
CA THR A 444 17.81 1.56 13.84
C THR A 444 17.25 2.77 14.61
N VAL A 445 17.24 2.72 15.95
CA VAL A 445 16.79 3.86 16.78
C VAL A 445 17.74 5.05 16.62
N LEU A 446 19.04 4.79 16.47
CA LEU A 446 20.07 5.82 16.29
C LEU A 446 20.05 6.46 14.89
N LEU A 447 19.59 5.74 13.87
CA LEU A 447 19.50 6.23 12.49
C LEU A 447 18.32 7.17 12.26
N GLY A 448 17.34 7.19 13.15
CA GLY A 448 16.23 8.14 13.11
C GLY A 448 16.70 9.56 13.37
N ASP A 449 16.53 10.45 12.38
CA ASP A 449 16.91 11.90 12.47
C ASP A 449 16.05 12.69 13.48
N SER A 450 15.38 12.03 14.44
CA SER A 450 14.50 12.71 15.37
C SER A 450 15.27 13.24 16.57
N SER A 451 15.33 14.56 16.71
CA SER A 451 15.76 15.24 17.95
C SER A 451 15.04 14.71 19.21
N ALA A 452 13.86 14.11 19.03
CA ALA A 452 13.08 13.47 20.08
C ALA A 452 13.77 12.22 20.65
N ALA A 453 14.31 11.32 19.82
CA ALA A 453 15.02 10.12 20.30
C ALA A 453 16.26 10.49 21.09
N VAL A 454 17.03 11.48 20.62
CA VAL A 454 18.20 12.03 21.38
C VAL A 454 17.77 12.56 22.74
N GLY A 455 16.66 13.31 22.79
CA GLY A 455 16.11 13.86 24.05
C GLY A 455 15.70 12.76 25.03
N THR A 456 15.02 11.73 24.53
CA THR A 456 14.59 10.58 25.34
C THR A 456 15.79 9.81 25.93
N LEU A 457 16.81 9.51 25.11
CA LEU A 457 18.01 8.80 25.55
C LEU A 457 18.80 9.62 26.57
N ARG A 458 18.93 10.94 26.38
CA ARG A 458 19.56 11.81 27.37
C ARG A 458 18.81 11.83 28.70
N ALA A 459 17.49 11.93 28.69
CA ALA A 459 16.69 11.94 29.90
C ALA A 459 16.80 10.61 30.67
N LEU A 460 16.86 9.46 29.98
CA LEU A 460 17.12 8.17 30.64
C LEU A 460 18.51 8.10 31.24
N HIS A 461 19.53 8.52 30.52
CA HIS A 461 20.92 8.55 31.02
C HIS A 461 21.09 9.53 32.18
N ASP A 462 20.51 10.73 32.13
CA ASP A 462 20.54 11.73 33.20
C ASP A 462 19.82 11.22 34.47
N MET A 463 18.83 10.34 34.30
CA MET A 463 18.17 9.62 35.40
C MET A 463 19.11 8.59 36.05
N GLY A 464 20.15 8.13 35.36
CA GLY A 464 21.11 7.12 35.79
C GLY A 464 20.80 5.70 35.26
N VAL A 465 19.96 5.58 34.26
CA VAL A 465 19.73 4.32 33.52
C VAL A 465 20.80 4.16 32.45
N GLU A 466 21.44 2.99 32.38
CA GLU A 466 22.44 2.70 31.35
C GLU A 466 21.77 2.41 30.01
N ILE A 467 22.48 2.72 28.93
CA ILE A 467 22.00 2.54 27.56
C ILE A 467 22.97 1.66 26.77
N ALA A 468 22.48 0.56 26.20
CA ALA A 468 23.23 -0.33 25.34
C ALA A 468 22.69 -0.27 23.90
N VAL A 469 23.59 -0.31 22.93
CA VAL A 469 23.23 -0.48 21.51
C VAL A 469 23.38 -1.95 21.15
N ASP A 470 22.30 -2.53 20.69
CA ASP A 470 22.17 -3.93 20.32
C ASP A 470 22.37 -4.17 18.82
N ASP A 471 22.71 -5.41 18.42
CA ASP A 471 22.95 -5.87 17.04
C ASP A 471 23.98 -5.02 16.28
N PHE A 472 24.98 -4.47 16.97
CA PHE A 472 25.93 -3.53 16.36
C PHE A 472 26.82 -4.19 15.30
N GLY A 473 26.87 -3.52 14.12
CA GLY A 473 27.67 -3.95 12.96
C GLY A 473 26.88 -4.66 11.87
N THR A 474 25.58 -4.91 12.06
CA THR A 474 24.70 -5.50 11.03
C THR A 474 24.08 -4.46 10.12
N GLY A 475 24.08 -3.17 10.53
CA GLY A 475 23.48 -2.05 9.83
C GLY A 475 24.49 -1.02 9.28
N TYR A 476 23.98 0.16 8.92
CA TYR A 476 24.75 1.28 8.39
C TYR A 476 25.07 2.35 9.46
N ALA A 477 25.32 1.96 10.73
CA ALA A 477 25.62 2.97 11.75
C ALA A 477 26.84 3.79 11.35
N SER A 478 26.63 5.07 11.12
CA SER A 478 27.74 6.01 11.04
C SER A 478 28.32 6.22 12.42
N LEU A 479 29.62 6.01 12.59
CA LEU A 479 30.38 6.32 13.82
C LEU A 479 30.06 7.72 14.40
N ALA A 480 29.68 8.66 13.52
CA ALA A 480 29.28 10.00 13.91
C ALA A 480 28.02 10.05 14.81
N TYR A 481 27.15 9.03 14.72
CA TYR A 481 25.96 8.99 15.59
C TYR A 481 26.29 8.54 17.01
N LEU A 482 27.19 7.56 17.20
CA LEU A 482 27.59 7.10 18.53
C LEU A 482 28.14 8.23 19.42
N THR A 483 28.83 9.20 18.83
CA THR A 483 29.37 10.34 19.59
C THR A 483 28.31 11.38 19.98
N ARG A 484 27.09 11.30 19.43
CA ARG A 484 25.99 12.24 19.70
C ARG A 484 25.04 11.75 20.79
N PHE A 485 25.03 10.45 21.05
CA PHE A 485 24.12 9.81 22.00
C PHE A 485 24.86 9.40 23.28
N PRO A 486 24.24 9.52 24.46
CA PRO A 486 24.80 9.03 25.72
C PRO A 486 24.63 7.51 25.80
N VAL A 487 25.53 6.78 25.19
CA VAL A 487 25.58 5.32 25.19
C VAL A 487 26.67 4.85 26.17
N ASP A 488 26.42 3.77 26.88
CA ASP A 488 27.36 3.20 27.88
C ASP A 488 28.00 1.90 27.35
N ARG A 489 27.32 1.22 26.41
CA ARG A 489 27.70 -0.12 25.98
C ARG A 489 27.37 -0.38 24.49
N LEU A 490 28.21 -1.21 23.84
CA LEU A 490 27.92 -1.81 22.55
C LEU A 490 27.84 -3.33 22.70
N LYS A 491 26.83 -3.95 22.08
CA LYS A 491 26.68 -5.41 22.00
C LYS A 491 27.05 -5.85 20.58
N ILE A 492 28.05 -6.74 20.47
CA ILE A 492 28.48 -7.31 19.19
C ILE A 492 27.54 -8.44 18.82
N ASP A 493 26.90 -8.34 17.65
CA ASP A 493 25.95 -9.33 17.16
C ASP A 493 26.55 -10.73 17.04
N GLN A 494 25.74 -11.73 17.38
CA GLN A 494 26.12 -13.15 17.40
C GLN A 494 26.64 -13.65 16.04
N THR A 495 26.27 -13.07 14.91
CA THR A 495 26.72 -13.51 13.57
C THR A 495 28.23 -13.33 13.41
N PHE A 496 28.80 -12.26 13.96
CA PHE A 496 30.24 -12.04 13.93
C PHE A 496 30.98 -12.94 14.93
N VAL A 497 30.42 -13.12 16.13
CA VAL A 497 31.03 -13.94 17.19
C VAL A 497 31.04 -15.42 16.80
N ARG A 498 29.98 -15.93 16.20
CA ARG A 498 29.85 -17.32 15.77
C ARG A 498 30.99 -17.74 14.84
N ASP A 499 31.29 -16.90 13.86
CA ASP A 499 32.19 -17.24 12.76
C ASP A 499 33.64 -16.72 12.95
N MET A 500 33.92 -15.97 14.05
CA MET A 500 35.18 -15.26 14.25
C MET A 500 36.44 -16.14 14.31
N LEU A 501 36.31 -17.42 14.66
CA LEU A 501 37.44 -18.32 14.74
C LEU A 501 37.82 -18.93 13.40
N VAL A 502 36.91 -18.94 12.41
CA VAL A 502 37.09 -19.58 11.10
C VAL A 502 37.04 -18.59 9.94
N HIS A 503 36.49 -17.40 10.15
CA HIS A 503 36.27 -16.39 9.12
C HIS A 503 37.03 -15.09 9.46
N PRO A 504 38.21 -14.83 8.83
CA PRO A 504 39.03 -13.66 9.16
C PRO A 504 38.31 -12.30 9.11
N PRO A 505 37.40 -12.03 8.15
CA PRO A 505 36.61 -10.78 8.17
C PRO A 505 35.77 -10.61 9.43
N SER A 506 35.13 -11.67 9.95
CA SER A 506 34.33 -11.60 11.18
C SER A 506 35.22 -11.25 12.38
N LEU A 507 36.40 -11.85 12.49
CA LEU A 507 37.39 -11.53 13.52
C LEU A 507 37.86 -10.07 13.42
N ALA A 508 38.09 -9.57 12.21
CA ALA A 508 38.50 -8.18 12.00
C ALA A 508 37.41 -7.20 12.44
N ILE A 509 36.13 -7.50 12.18
CA ILE A 509 34.99 -6.71 12.62
C ILE A 509 34.91 -6.69 14.17
N VAL A 510 34.96 -7.88 14.81
CA VAL A 510 34.93 -7.98 16.28
C VAL A 510 36.04 -7.13 16.89
N ASN A 511 37.28 -7.26 16.40
CA ASN A 511 38.42 -6.48 16.90
C ASN A 511 38.25 -4.97 16.68
N ALA A 512 37.74 -4.56 15.51
CA ALA A 512 37.49 -3.16 15.20
C ALA A 512 36.40 -2.54 16.12
N VAL A 513 35.31 -3.28 16.38
CA VAL A 513 34.23 -2.82 17.28
C VAL A 513 34.76 -2.65 18.72
N ILE A 514 35.53 -3.62 19.24
CA ILE A 514 36.11 -3.53 20.60
C ILE A 514 37.04 -2.31 20.69
N ALA A 515 37.98 -2.16 19.75
CA ALA A 515 38.94 -1.05 19.79
C ALA A 515 38.25 0.32 19.69
N MET A 516 37.24 0.42 18.81
CA MET A 516 36.44 1.62 18.65
C MET A 516 35.62 1.97 19.90
N ALA A 517 34.90 1.00 20.46
CA ALA A 517 34.11 1.21 21.66
C ALA A 517 34.96 1.72 22.83
N HIS A 518 36.10 1.09 23.09
CA HIS A 518 37.04 1.50 24.13
C HIS A 518 37.61 2.90 23.88
N SER A 519 37.87 3.25 22.60
CA SER A 519 38.35 4.60 22.26
C SER A 519 37.28 5.69 22.56
N LEU A 520 36.00 5.30 22.58
CA LEU A 520 34.87 6.17 22.95
C LEU A 520 34.50 6.06 24.43
N GLY A 521 35.22 5.25 25.23
CA GLY A 521 34.93 5.02 26.65
C GLY A 521 33.73 4.11 26.92
N LEU A 522 33.29 3.34 25.90
CA LEU A 522 32.16 2.41 25.98
C LEU A 522 32.61 1.00 26.36
N ARG A 523 31.77 0.27 27.07
CA ARG A 523 31.95 -1.16 27.34
C ARG A 523 31.45 -1.99 26.17
N VAL A 524 31.96 -3.23 26.05
CA VAL A 524 31.58 -4.15 24.97
C VAL A 524 31.10 -5.48 25.53
N THR A 525 29.93 -5.91 25.09
CA THR A 525 29.40 -7.26 25.32
C THR A 525 29.38 -8.02 24.00
N ALA A 526 29.97 -9.23 23.98
CA ALA A 526 29.90 -10.13 22.83
C ALA A 526 28.74 -11.12 23.00
N GLU A 527 27.87 -11.21 22.01
CA GLU A 527 26.73 -12.11 22.03
C GLU A 527 26.98 -13.44 21.33
N GLY A 528 26.18 -14.46 21.67
CA GLY A 528 26.21 -15.75 20.99
C GLY A 528 27.51 -16.52 21.24
N VAL A 529 28.16 -16.35 22.39
CA VAL A 529 29.34 -17.13 22.77
C VAL A 529 28.93 -18.56 23.11
N GLU A 530 29.31 -19.52 22.25
CA GLU A 530 28.91 -20.93 22.38
C GLU A 530 30.05 -21.85 22.81
N THR A 531 31.31 -21.42 22.66
CA THR A 531 32.48 -22.24 22.94
C THR A 531 33.52 -21.54 23.83
N GLN A 532 34.29 -22.34 24.56
CA GLN A 532 35.42 -21.83 25.36
C GLN A 532 36.43 -21.09 24.50
N ALA A 533 36.68 -21.56 23.27
CA ALA A 533 37.64 -20.93 22.37
C ALA A 533 37.21 -19.51 21.95
N GLN A 534 35.91 -19.30 21.70
CA GLN A 534 35.36 -17.98 21.45
C GLN A 534 35.51 -17.06 22.67
N ALA A 535 35.12 -17.53 23.87
CA ALA A 535 35.24 -16.78 25.10
C ALA A 535 36.71 -16.37 25.38
N GLN A 536 37.65 -17.30 25.21
CA GLN A 536 39.07 -17.03 25.38
C GLN A 536 39.61 -16.01 24.37
N ARG A 537 39.19 -16.15 23.11
CA ARG A 537 39.60 -15.20 22.06
C ARG A 537 39.06 -13.80 22.29
N LEU A 538 37.80 -13.67 22.71
CA LEU A 538 37.19 -12.38 23.08
C LEU A 538 37.92 -11.73 24.25
N LYS A 539 38.27 -12.52 25.28
CA LYS A 539 39.10 -12.06 26.38
C LYS A 539 40.47 -11.53 25.93
N GLU A 540 41.15 -12.23 25.01
CA GLU A 540 42.43 -11.79 24.43
C GLU A 540 42.33 -10.48 23.65
N LEU A 541 41.18 -10.26 22.98
CA LEU A 541 40.87 -9.02 22.25
C LEU A 541 40.47 -7.87 23.19
N GLY A 542 40.33 -8.14 24.50
CA GLY A 542 39.97 -7.15 25.50
C GLY A 542 38.47 -6.88 25.62
N CYS A 543 37.59 -7.75 25.07
CA CYS A 543 36.14 -7.62 25.27
C CYS A 543 35.80 -7.70 26.77
N ASP A 544 34.88 -6.84 27.25
CA ASP A 544 34.57 -6.70 28.68
C ASP A 544 33.68 -7.83 29.17
N GLU A 545 32.60 -8.11 28.45
CA GLU A 545 31.59 -9.08 28.85
C GLU A 545 31.22 -10.02 27.68
N GLY A 546 30.71 -11.21 28.05
CA GLY A 546 30.21 -12.19 27.08
C GLY A 546 28.86 -12.75 27.49
N GLN A 547 28.02 -12.99 26.53
CA GLN A 547 26.72 -13.63 26.66
C GLN A 547 26.60 -14.77 25.68
N GLY A 548 26.06 -15.91 26.13
CA GLY A 548 25.83 -17.04 25.23
C GLY A 548 25.69 -18.36 25.96
N TYR A 549 25.43 -19.43 25.23
CA TYR A 549 25.19 -20.76 25.77
C TYR A 549 26.41 -21.40 26.44
N TRP A 550 27.59 -20.87 26.15
CA TRP A 550 28.81 -21.25 26.89
C TRP A 550 28.74 -20.88 28.38
N PHE A 551 28.17 -19.72 28.70
CA PHE A 551 28.04 -19.26 30.07
C PHE A 551 26.76 -19.77 30.73
N ALA A 552 25.62 -19.44 30.13
CA ALA A 552 24.31 -19.91 30.58
C ALA A 552 23.27 -19.81 29.47
N ARG A 553 22.31 -20.74 29.46
CA ARG A 553 21.08 -20.57 28.69
C ARG A 553 20.16 -19.57 29.38
N PRO A 554 19.20 -18.94 28.68
CA PRO A 554 18.16 -18.16 29.33
C PRO A 554 17.42 -18.98 30.40
N ILE A 555 17.33 -18.45 31.62
CA ILE A 555 16.74 -19.08 32.80
C ILE A 555 15.64 -18.20 33.37
N ASP A 556 14.74 -18.76 34.17
CA ASP A 556 13.76 -17.97 34.90
C ASP A 556 14.39 -17.20 36.07
N MET A 557 13.64 -16.31 36.70
CA MET A 557 14.13 -15.50 37.81
C MET A 557 14.59 -16.38 39.03
N HIS A 558 14.00 -17.58 39.18
CA HIS A 558 14.44 -18.50 40.24
C HIS A 558 15.83 -19.07 39.93
N GLY A 559 16.07 -19.45 38.68
CA GLY A 559 17.40 -19.89 38.22
C GLY A 559 18.45 -18.78 38.39
N LEU A 560 18.09 -17.54 38.00
CA LEU A 560 18.97 -16.38 38.19
C LEU A 560 19.31 -16.16 39.67
N TYR A 561 18.34 -16.32 40.57
CA TYR A 561 18.57 -16.26 42.04
C TYR A 561 19.65 -17.26 42.47
N HIS A 562 19.63 -18.50 42.01
CA HIS A 562 20.59 -19.53 42.43
C HIS A 562 22.02 -19.26 41.98
N ILE A 563 22.23 -18.59 40.87
CA ILE A 563 23.57 -18.28 40.36
C ILE A 563 24.12 -16.94 40.90
N VAL A 564 23.21 -16.02 41.30
CA VAL A 564 23.58 -14.70 41.84
C VAL A 564 23.69 -14.72 43.36
N ALA A 565 22.93 -15.58 44.06
CA ALA A 565 22.98 -15.67 45.49
C ALA A 565 24.41 -16.00 45.98
N PRO A 566 24.95 -15.28 46.99
CA PRO A 566 26.25 -15.61 47.51
C PRO A 566 26.22 -17.08 47.96
N LEU A 567 27.16 -17.86 47.44
CA LEU A 567 27.39 -19.22 47.94
C LEU A 567 27.63 -19.13 49.44
N GLY A 568 26.64 -19.51 50.26
CA GLY A 568 26.80 -19.61 51.69
C GLY A 568 28.09 -20.37 51.98
N SER A 569 28.89 -19.91 52.89
CA SER A 569 30.23 -20.40 53.28
C SER A 569 30.21 -21.90 53.63
N GLY A 570 29.89 -22.77 52.68
CA GLY A 570 29.71 -24.19 53.01
C GLY A 570 29.65 -25.17 51.85
N ALA A 571 30.18 -24.85 50.65
CA ALA A 571 30.34 -25.87 49.58
C ALA A 571 31.40 -25.47 48.55
N ARG A 572 32.66 -25.32 48.94
CA ARG A 572 33.79 -25.58 48.06
C ARG A 572 34.13 -27.06 48.22
N ARG A 573 33.64 -27.92 47.32
CA ARG A 573 34.26 -29.20 46.98
C ARG A 573 34.21 -29.41 45.49
#